data_c5a464df347ca26da1d4a648d4321c3d
#
_entry.id   c5a464df347ca26da1d4a648d4321c3d
#
_cell.length_a   1.000
_cell.length_b   1.000
_cell.length_c   1.000
_cell.angle_alpha   90.00
_cell.angle_beta   90.00
_cell.angle_gamma   90.00
#
_symmetry.space_group_name_H-M   'P 1'
#
loop_
_entity.id
_entity.type
_entity.pdbx_description
1 polymer ?
#
loop_
_entity_poly.entity_id
_entity_poly.type
_entity_poly.pdbx_seq_one_letter_code
_entity_poly.pdbx_strand_id
1 'polypeptide(L)'
;LVDGCMEKDLPYRRITGKDKNAYIWMEAKKYIDANENTAIITLHNEKIIQNTVIKMERELIKKEQDMAKQYWDMVSLLTTVLNHNHLVEVGYQDDISFYTKQIYLQLQKKYPEYGITDEEITSVAHLAPIHDIGKIKVPIEILNKNGKLTDEEMNVVKQHPLVGAAMTQRFPEGITTEKLNKYSYEICR
;
A
#
# COMPACT_ATOMS: atom_id res chain seq x y z
N LEU A 1 -1.30 24.15 -43.98
CA LEU A 1 -0.82 23.52 -42.74
C LEU A 1 -0.36 22.09 -43.00
N VAL A 2 -1.14 21.31 -43.75
CA VAL A 2 -0.80 19.95 -44.16
C VAL A 2 0.41 19.94 -45.07
N ASP A 3 0.45 20.85 -46.06
CA ASP A 3 1.55 21.01 -47.00
C ASP A 3 2.86 21.35 -46.29
N GLY A 4 2.82 22.25 -45.31
CA GLY A 4 4.02 22.63 -44.56
C GLY A 4 4.55 21.50 -43.65
N CYS A 5 3.73 20.54 -43.23
CA CYS A 5 4.17 19.35 -42.52
C CYS A 5 4.76 18.29 -43.47
N MET A 6 4.22 18.19 -44.68
CA MET A 6 4.69 17.23 -45.69
C MET A 6 6.01 17.63 -46.33
N GLU A 7 6.23 18.95 -46.59
CA GLU A 7 7.46 19.45 -47.17
C GLU A 7 8.68 19.35 -46.26
N LYS A 8 8.48 19.31 -44.93
CA LYS A 8 9.60 19.36 -43.97
C LYS A 8 9.80 18.05 -43.20
N ASP A 9 9.08 16.97 -43.52
CA ASP A 9 9.12 15.70 -42.78
C ASP A 9 9.00 15.89 -41.25
N LEU A 10 8.28 16.94 -40.80
CA LEU A 10 8.10 17.22 -39.40
C LEU A 10 7.02 16.28 -38.83
N PRO A 11 7.35 15.47 -37.81
CA PRO A 11 6.41 14.49 -37.26
C PRO A 11 5.21 15.14 -36.56
N TYR A 12 5.32 16.41 -36.16
CA TYR A 12 4.22 17.14 -35.52
C TYR A 12 4.41 18.66 -35.62
N ARG A 13 3.31 19.37 -35.52
CA ARG A 13 3.29 20.83 -35.47
C ARG A 13 2.29 21.29 -34.39
N ARG A 14 2.72 22.24 -33.57
CA ARG A 14 1.86 22.89 -32.59
C ARG A 14 0.95 23.89 -33.25
N ILE A 15 -0.37 23.82 -33.04
CA ILE A 15 -1.37 24.76 -33.48
C ILE A 15 -2.02 25.38 -32.24
N THR A 16 -2.00 26.72 -32.18
CA THR A 16 -2.79 27.47 -31.21
C THR A 16 -4.15 27.77 -31.82
N GLY A 17 -5.22 27.19 -31.28
CA GLY A 17 -6.60 27.51 -31.71
C GLY A 17 -7.05 28.91 -31.24
N LYS A 18 -8.28 29.32 -31.56
CA LYS A 18 -8.89 30.58 -31.11
C LYS A 18 -8.96 30.69 -29.58
N ASP A 19 -8.98 29.59 -28.89
CA ASP A 19 -8.88 29.54 -27.42
C ASP A 19 -7.38 29.54 -27.05
N LYS A 20 -6.90 30.68 -26.52
CA LYS A 20 -5.50 30.88 -26.15
C LYS A 20 -4.93 29.85 -25.16
N ASN A 21 -5.78 29.03 -24.56
CA ASN A 21 -5.46 28.02 -23.55
C ASN A 21 -5.56 26.57 -24.10
N ALA A 22 -5.91 26.36 -25.38
CA ALA A 22 -5.98 25.03 -25.95
C ALA A 22 -4.78 24.78 -26.86
N TYR A 23 -3.93 23.84 -26.47
CA TYR A 23 -2.83 23.35 -27.29
C TYR A 23 -3.27 22.08 -28.01
N ILE A 24 -3.21 22.11 -29.34
CA ILE A 24 -3.51 20.94 -30.17
C ILE A 24 -2.18 20.53 -30.83
N TRP A 25 -1.78 19.29 -30.61
CA TRP A 25 -0.67 18.66 -31.27
C TRP A 25 -1.18 17.91 -32.49
N MET A 26 -0.53 18.13 -33.65
CA MET A 26 -0.79 17.33 -34.84
C MET A 26 0.42 16.43 -35.09
N GLU A 27 0.19 15.14 -35.20
CA GLU A 27 1.12 14.20 -35.75
C GLU A 27 0.68 13.87 -37.19
N ALA A 28 1.52 14.17 -38.17
CA ALA A 28 1.28 13.82 -39.57
C ALA A 28 2.26 12.72 -39.97
N LYS A 29 1.73 11.56 -40.38
CA LYS A 29 2.51 10.46 -40.96
C LYS A 29 2.19 10.36 -42.44
N LYS A 30 3.20 10.35 -43.28
CA LYS A 30 3.07 10.13 -44.73
C LYS A 30 3.05 8.61 -44.95
N TYR A 31 1.95 8.11 -45.47
CA TYR A 31 1.86 6.75 -45.98
C TYR A 31 1.89 6.81 -47.50
N ILE A 32 2.82 6.10 -48.11
CA ILE A 32 2.91 5.98 -49.59
C ILE A 32 2.17 4.69 -49.94
N ASP A 33 0.97 4.82 -50.46
CA ASP A 33 0.31 3.71 -51.15
C ASP A 33 0.63 3.73 -52.62
N ALA A 34 0.51 2.56 -53.28
CA ALA A 34 0.99 2.37 -54.65
C ALA A 34 0.38 3.33 -55.71
N ASN A 35 -0.72 4.00 -55.38
CA ASN A 35 -1.45 4.86 -56.32
C ASN A 35 -1.76 6.29 -55.80
N GLU A 36 -1.68 6.56 -54.47
CA GLU A 36 -1.96 7.89 -53.92
C GLU A 36 -1.16 8.15 -52.65
N ASN A 37 -0.67 9.39 -52.48
CA ASN A 37 -0.05 9.85 -51.25
C ASN A 37 -1.12 10.12 -50.20
N THR A 38 -1.30 9.22 -49.23
CA THR A 38 -2.24 9.40 -48.12
C THR A 38 -1.49 9.93 -46.90
N ALA A 39 -1.96 11.03 -46.32
CA ALA A 39 -1.49 11.52 -45.03
C ALA A 39 -2.52 11.28 -43.95
N ILE A 40 -2.11 10.60 -42.87
CA ILE A 40 -2.92 10.47 -41.66
C ILE A 40 -2.48 11.58 -40.69
N ILE A 41 -3.44 12.39 -40.30
CA ILE A 41 -3.23 13.48 -39.33
C ILE A 41 -3.97 13.10 -38.04
N THR A 42 -3.22 12.93 -36.98
CA THR A 42 -3.79 12.69 -35.65
C THR A 42 -3.74 13.99 -34.85
N LEU A 43 -4.89 14.44 -34.39
CA LEU A 43 -5.02 15.64 -33.56
C LEU A 43 -5.03 15.24 -32.08
N HIS A 44 -4.04 15.73 -31.33
CA HIS A 44 -3.97 15.53 -29.90
C HIS A 44 -4.27 16.85 -29.16
N ASN A 45 -5.25 16.83 -28.27
CA ASN A 45 -5.52 17.98 -27.41
C ASN A 45 -4.74 17.83 -26.10
N GLU A 46 -3.65 18.59 -25.94
CA GLU A 46 -2.76 18.56 -24.79
C GLU A 46 -3.52 18.78 -23.47
N LYS A 47 -4.49 19.70 -23.46
CA LYS A 47 -5.29 20.00 -22.28
C LYS A 47 -6.18 18.79 -21.84
N ILE A 48 -6.73 18.07 -22.82
CA ILE A 48 -7.50 16.84 -22.54
C ILE A 48 -6.57 15.76 -21.98
N ILE A 49 -5.40 15.59 -22.59
CA ILE A 49 -4.41 14.61 -22.14
C ILE A 49 -3.94 14.94 -20.72
N GLN A 50 -3.55 16.18 -20.45
CA GLN A 50 -3.13 16.62 -19.12
C GLN A 50 -4.25 16.43 -18.07
N ASN A 51 -5.49 16.83 -18.38
CA ASN A 51 -6.61 16.65 -17.48
C ASN A 51 -6.90 15.15 -17.22
N THR A 52 -6.72 14.30 -18.23
CA THR A 52 -6.90 12.85 -18.09
C THR A 52 -5.80 12.27 -17.20
N VAL A 53 -4.54 12.66 -17.38
CA VAL A 53 -3.41 12.23 -16.54
C VAL A 53 -3.66 12.64 -15.09
N ILE A 54 -3.98 13.92 -14.84
CA ILE A 54 -4.27 14.42 -13.49
C ILE A 54 -5.44 13.65 -12.84
N LYS A 55 -6.47 13.33 -13.63
CA LYS A 55 -7.60 12.54 -13.14
C LYS A 55 -7.17 11.12 -12.77
N MET A 56 -6.39 10.45 -13.62
CA MET A 56 -5.88 9.12 -13.37
C MET A 56 -4.96 9.07 -12.14
N GLU A 57 -4.09 10.06 -11.97
CA GLU A 57 -3.23 10.18 -10.79
C GLU A 57 -4.05 10.31 -9.50
N ARG A 58 -5.09 11.15 -9.50
CA ARG A 58 -5.99 11.31 -8.35
C ARG A 58 -6.75 10.03 -8.03
N GLU A 59 -7.22 9.31 -9.05
CA GLU A 59 -7.89 8.02 -8.88
C GLU A 59 -6.93 6.96 -8.33
N LEU A 60 -5.67 6.96 -8.77
CA LEU A 60 -4.63 6.06 -8.24
C LEU A 60 -4.35 6.35 -6.77
N ILE A 61 -4.09 7.62 -6.41
CA ILE A 61 -3.86 8.03 -5.02
C ILE A 61 -5.05 7.63 -4.13
N LYS A 62 -6.28 7.84 -4.63
CA LYS A 62 -7.47 7.44 -3.89
C LYS A 62 -7.54 5.93 -3.67
N LYS A 63 -7.24 5.13 -4.69
CA LYS A 63 -7.21 3.66 -4.57
C LYS A 63 -6.16 3.19 -3.56
N GLU A 64 -4.98 3.80 -3.56
CA GLU A 64 -3.93 3.50 -2.59
C GLU A 64 -4.38 3.81 -1.16
N GLN A 65 -5.04 4.96 -0.95
CA GLN A 65 -5.61 5.33 0.36
C GLN A 65 -6.72 4.38 0.81
N ASP A 66 -7.62 3.99 -0.11
CA ASP A 66 -8.71 3.05 0.18
C ASP A 66 -8.16 1.66 0.53
N MET A 67 -7.11 1.19 -0.17
CA MET A 67 -6.44 -0.08 0.15
C MET A 67 -5.74 -0.03 1.51
N ALA A 68 -5.02 1.04 1.82
CA ALA A 68 -4.39 1.22 3.12
C ALA A 68 -5.45 1.21 4.23
N LYS A 69 -6.57 1.90 4.04
CA LYS A 69 -7.68 1.89 5.00
C LYS A 69 -8.24 0.48 5.21
N GLN A 70 -8.52 -0.26 4.15
CA GLN A 70 -9.02 -1.65 4.25
C GLN A 70 -8.06 -2.55 5.01
N TYR A 71 -6.76 -2.38 4.80
CA TYR A 71 -5.75 -3.11 5.55
C TYR A 71 -5.83 -2.83 7.05
N TRP A 72 -5.90 -1.57 7.44
CA TRP A 72 -6.00 -1.18 8.85
C TRP A 72 -7.32 -1.61 9.49
N ASP A 73 -8.43 -1.55 8.74
CA ASP A 73 -9.74 -2.06 9.19
C ASP A 73 -9.67 -3.57 9.45
N MET A 74 -8.96 -4.33 8.60
CA MET A 74 -8.75 -5.76 8.78
C MET A 74 -7.87 -6.05 10.01
N VAL A 75 -6.76 -5.34 10.20
CA VAL A 75 -5.90 -5.47 11.39
C VAL A 75 -6.71 -5.18 12.65
N SER A 76 -7.49 -4.10 12.67
CA SER A 76 -8.35 -3.73 13.80
C SER A 76 -9.41 -4.80 14.10
N LEU A 77 -10.02 -5.39 13.08
CA LEU A 77 -10.98 -6.48 13.25
C LEU A 77 -10.32 -7.72 13.88
N LEU A 78 -9.15 -8.11 13.37
CA LEU A 78 -8.40 -9.25 13.90
C LEU A 78 -8.03 -9.04 15.36
N THR A 79 -7.57 -7.86 15.72
CA THR A 79 -7.23 -7.51 17.11
C THR A 79 -8.46 -7.49 17.99
N THR A 80 -9.62 -7.03 17.50
CA THR A 80 -10.90 -7.08 18.23
C THR A 80 -11.35 -8.52 18.50
N VAL A 81 -11.19 -9.43 17.53
CA VAL A 81 -11.51 -10.85 17.71
C VAL A 81 -10.61 -11.48 18.78
N LEU A 82 -9.30 -11.14 18.78
CA LEU A 82 -8.37 -11.61 19.82
C LEU A 82 -8.79 -11.13 21.22
N ASN A 83 -9.20 -9.87 21.35
CA ASN A 83 -9.68 -9.30 22.62
C ASN A 83 -10.97 -9.98 23.11
N HIS A 84 -11.92 -10.19 22.20
CA HIS A 84 -13.22 -10.79 22.56
C HIS A 84 -13.09 -12.21 23.11
N ASN A 85 -12.10 -12.96 22.65
CA ASN A 85 -11.81 -14.30 23.12
C ASN A 85 -10.95 -14.35 24.40
N HIS A 86 -10.80 -13.25 25.11
CA HIS A 86 -9.93 -13.11 26.30
C HIS A 86 -8.47 -13.50 26.04
N LEU A 87 -8.04 -13.47 24.78
CA LEU A 87 -6.67 -13.80 24.40
C LEU A 87 -5.69 -12.65 24.74
N VAL A 88 -6.23 -11.46 24.97
CA VAL A 88 -5.47 -10.25 25.34
C VAL A 88 -6.31 -9.41 26.32
N GLU A 89 -5.68 -8.74 27.28
CA GLU A 89 -6.35 -7.84 28.21
C GLU A 89 -6.90 -6.59 27.48
N VAL A 90 -8.07 -6.12 27.91
CA VAL A 90 -8.71 -4.90 27.37
C VAL A 90 -7.81 -3.70 27.60
N GLY A 91 -7.55 -2.91 26.54
CA GLY A 91 -6.67 -1.72 26.59
C GLY A 91 -5.19 -2.01 26.28
N TYR A 92 -4.73 -3.24 26.45
CA TYR A 92 -3.33 -3.63 26.22
C TYR A 92 -2.83 -3.35 24.79
N GLN A 93 -3.71 -3.45 23.79
CA GLN A 93 -3.35 -3.23 22.40
C GLN A 93 -3.10 -1.76 22.08
N ASP A 94 -3.90 -0.86 22.67
CA ASP A 94 -3.70 0.59 22.52
C ASP A 94 -2.40 1.01 23.18
N ASP A 95 -2.10 0.44 24.34
CA ASP A 95 -0.85 0.65 25.07
C ASP A 95 0.35 0.15 24.26
N ILE A 96 0.29 -1.06 23.69
CA ILE A 96 1.38 -1.58 22.85
C ILE A 96 1.63 -0.68 21.64
N SER A 97 0.58 -0.28 20.92
CA SER A 97 0.70 0.65 19.79
C SER A 97 1.35 1.96 20.21
N PHE A 98 0.87 2.52 21.32
CA PHE A 98 1.39 3.78 21.86
C PHE A 98 2.87 3.67 22.24
N TYR A 99 3.24 2.69 23.07
CA TYR A 99 4.64 2.54 23.50
C TYR A 99 5.57 2.18 22.35
N THR A 100 5.14 1.34 21.42
CA THR A 100 5.91 1.05 20.19
C THR A 100 6.21 2.33 19.43
N LYS A 101 5.19 3.18 19.22
CA LYS A 101 5.38 4.47 18.57
C LYS A 101 6.38 5.35 19.31
N GLN A 102 6.27 5.46 20.64
CA GLN A 102 7.19 6.28 21.45
C GLN A 102 8.63 5.77 21.36
N ILE A 103 8.84 4.47 21.43
CA ILE A 103 10.17 3.84 21.30
C ILE A 103 10.78 4.16 19.93
N TYR A 104 10.03 3.98 18.84
CA TYR A 104 10.52 4.25 17.50
C TYR A 104 10.81 5.74 17.25
N LEU A 105 10.00 6.66 17.78
CA LEU A 105 10.28 8.09 17.73
C LEU A 105 11.61 8.44 18.44
N GLN A 106 11.89 7.79 19.58
CA GLN A 106 13.16 7.99 20.28
C GLN A 106 14.34 7.37 19.53
N LEU A 107 14.16 6.20 18.91
CA LEU A 107 15.18 5.57 18.05
C LEU A 107 15.51 6.46 16.85
N GLN A 108 14.50 6.96 16.14
CA GLN A 108 14.67 7.87 15.00
C GLN A 108 15.48 9.10 15.39
N LYS A 109 15.15 9.70 16.54
CA LYS A 109 15.84 10.90 17.05
C LYS A 109 17.28 10.62 17.49
N LYS A 110 17.51 9.47 18.15
CA LYS A 110 18.80 9.12 18.74
C LYS A 110 19.77 8.53 17.72
N TYR A 111 19.25 7.84 16.73
CA TYR A 111 20.02 7.09 15.72
C TYR A 111 19.52 7.41 14.29
N PRO A 112 19.75 8.68 13.83
CA PRO A 112 19.27 9.11 12.51
C PRO A 112 19.89 8.28 11.36
N GLU A 113 21.02 7.63 11.59
CA GLU A 113 21.70 6.72 10.66
C GLU A 113 20.86 5.49 10.31
N TYR A 114 19.86 5.12 11.11
CA TYR A 114 18.96 4.01 10.79
C TYR A 114 17.92 4.36 9.71
N GLY A 115 17.76 5.65 9.41
CA GLY A 115 16.87 6.11 8.35
C GLY A 115 15.40 5.78 8.58
N ILE A 116 14.98 5.62 9.84
CA ILE A 116 13.58 5.29 10.20
C ILE A 116 12.67 6.45 9.77
N THR A 117 11.65 6.17 8.96
CA THR A 117 10.69 7.16 8.49
C THR A 117 9.45 7.24 9.39
N ASP A 118 8.72 8.37 9.34
CA ASP A 118 7.46 8.54 10.08
C ASP A 118 6.39 7.54 9.64
N GLU A 119 6.41 7.16 8.35
CA GLU A 119 5.54 6.13 7.80
C GLU A 119 5.84 4.75 8.41
N GLU A 120 7.11 4.40 8.55
CA GLU A 120 7.54 3.17 9.21
C GLU A 120 7.12 3.13 10.67
N ILE A 121 7.33 4.22 11.40
CA ILE A 121 6.92 4.35 12.80
C ILE A 121 5.42 4.10 12.93
N THR A 122 4.63 4.74 12.07
CA THR A 122 3.17 4.60 12.07
C THR A 122 2.76 3.16 11.74
N SER A 123 3.37 2.56 10.73
CA SER A 123 3.07 1.19 10.28
C SER A 123 3.40 0.17 11.36
N VAL A 124 4.59 0.24 11.95
CA VAL A 124 5.02 -0.71 12.99
C VAL A 124 4.17 -0.56 14.26
N ALA A 125 3.84 0.67 14.65
CA ALA A 125 2.97 0.90 15.81
C ALA A 125 1.56 0.31 15.62
N HIS A 126 0.98 0.46 14.43
CA HIS A 126 -0.33 -0.13 14.12
C HIS A 126 -0.29 -1.65 14.02
N LEU A 127 0.84 -2.22 13.58
CA LEU A 127 0.98 -3.68 13.48
C LEU A 127 1.35 -4.34 14.81
N ALA A 128 1.94 -3.61 15.76
CA ALA A 128 2.39 -4.18 17.03
C ALA A 128 1.32 -5.03 17.76
N PRO A 129 0.01 -4.68 17.76
CA PRO A 129 -1.03 -5.48 18.38
C PRO A 129 -1.21 -6.90 17.80
N ILE A 130 -0.76 -7.17 16.58
CA ILE A 130 -0.94 -8.50 15.97
C ILE A 130 0.11 -9.53 16.42
N HIS A 131 1.10 -9.14 17.24
CA HIS A 131 2.17 -10.05 17.69
C HIS A 131 1.65 -11.37 18.29
N ASP A 132 0.48 -11.32 18.91
CA ASP A 132 -0.18 -12.42 19.58
C ASP A 132 -1.26 -13.13 18.74
N ILE A 133 -1.42 -12.80 17.46
CA ILE A 133 -2.48 -13.37 16.60
C ILE A 133 -2.45 -14.90 16.55
N GLY A 134 -1.27 -15.49 16.67
CA GLY A 134 -1.07 -16.93 16.67
C GLY A 134 -1.71 -17.64 17.88
N LYS A 135 -2.04 -16.93 18.97
CA LYS A 135 -2.76 -17.48 20.12
C LYS A 135 -4.13 -18.04 19.76
N ILE A 136 -4.70 -17.64 18.64
CA ILE A 136 -5.97 -18.22 18.12
C ILE A 136 -5.91 -19.74 17.92
N LYS A 137 -4.71 -20.30 17.78
CA LYS A 137 -4.49 -21.75 17.67
C LYS A 137 -4.22 -22.46 18.99
N VAL A 138 -4.06 -21.71 20.07
CA VAL A 138 -3.86 -22.28 21.40
C VAL A 138 -5.23 -22.65 21.97
N PRO A 139 -5.42 -23.88 22.52
CA PRO A 139 -6.66 -24.25 23.17
C PRO A 139 -7.05 -23.27 24.28
N ILE A 140 -8.31 -22.89 24.30
CA ILE A 140 -8.83 -21.87 25.25
C ILE A 140 -8.68 -22.31 26.70
N GLU A 141 -8.74 -23.62 26.95
CA GLU A 141 -8.56 -24.22 28.27
C GLU A 141 -7.14 -23.96 28.80
N ILE A 142 -6.13 -23.93 27.91
CA ILE A 142 -4.75 -23.63 28.29
C ILE A 142 -4.61 -22.14 28.58
N LEU A 143 -5.17 -21.29 27.71
CA LEU A 143 -5.07 -19.83 27.86
C LEU A 143 -5.78 -19.32 29.12
N ASN A 144 -6.93 -19.92 29.47
CA ASN A 144 -7.73 -19.51 30.62
C ASN A 144 -7.47 -20.38 31.86
N LYS A 145 -6.40 -21.17 31.87
CA LYS A 145 -6.08 -22.04 33.00
C LYS A 145 -5.81 -21.24 34.28
N ASN A 146 -6.56 -21.54 35.33
CA ASN A 146 -6.26 -20.98 36.63
C ASN A 146 -5.02 -21.69 37.23
N GLY A 147 -3.91 -20.95 37.31
CA GLY A 147 -2.66 -21.46 37.88
C GLY A 147 -1.52 -21.58 36.83
N LYS A 148 -0.47 -22.27 37.22
CA LYS A 148 0.69 -22.46 36.35
C LYS A 148 0.41 -23.48 35.26
N LEU A 149 0.88 -23.16 34.03
CA LEU A 149 0.90 -24.11 32.91
C LEU A 149 1.92 -25.21 33.19
N THR A 150 1.64 -26.42 32.72
CA THR A 150 2.66 -27.47 32.64
C THR A 150 3.67 -27.14 31.54
N ASP A 151 4.79 -27.85 31.49
CA ASP A 151 5.80 -27.66 30.45
C ASP A 151 5.26 -27.99 29.06
N GLU A 152 4.38 -29.00 28.96
CA GLU A 152 3.70 -29.36 27.70
C GLU A 152 2.74 -28.26 27.26
N GLU A 153 1.90 -27.73 28.16
CA GLU A 153 0.98 -26.63 27.89
C GLU A 153 1.75 -25.38 27.50
N MET A 154 2.85 -25.05 28.20
CA MET A 154 3.70 -23.93 27.88
C MET A 154 4.34 -24.10 26.49
N ASN A 155 4.74 -25.31 26.09
CA ASN A 155 5.26 -25.58 24.75
C ASN A 155 4.21 -25.34 23.66
N VAL A 156 2.94 -25.62 23.92
CA VAL A 156 1.85 -25.29 23.01
C VAL A 156 1.73 -23.77 22.87
N VAL A 157 1.74 -23.03 23.97
CA VAL A 157 1.67 -21.56 23.93
C VAL A 157 2.87 -20.95 23.17
N LYS A 158 4.08 -21.47 23.41
CA LYS A 158 5.31 -21.00 22.73
C LYS A 158 5.30 -21.15 21.22
N GLN A 159 4.36 -21.88 20.63
CA GLN A 159 4.22 -22.00 19.18
C GLN A 159 3.51 -20.80 18.54
N HIS A 160 2.80 -19.96 19.33
CA HIS A 160 2.01 -18.87 18.77
C HIS A 160 2.81 -17.89 17.88
N PRO A 161 4.10 -17.55 18.15
CA PRO A 161 4.85 -16.66 17.27
C PRO A 161 5.01 -17.23 15.86
N LEU A 162 5.34 -18.52 15.74
CA LEU A 162 5.50 -19.19 14.45
C LEU A 162 4.16 -19.28 13.70
N VAL A 163 3.08 -19.57 14.43
CA VAL A 163 1.73 -19.61 13.88
C VAL A 163 1.30 -18.23 13.40
N GLY A 164 1.52 -17.18 14.19
CA GLY A 164 1.21 -15.81 13.85
C GLY A 164 1.98 -15.36 12.60
N ALA A 165 3.28 -15.60 12.56
CA ALA A 165 4.10 -15.30 11.39
C ALA A 165 3.60 -16.01 10.12
N ALA A 166 3.22 -17.29 10.21
CA ALA A 166 2.66 -18.04 9.08
C ALA A 166 1.27 -17.51 8.65
N MET A 167 0.48 -16.96 9.57
CA MET A 167 -0.81 -16.34 9.25
C MET A 167 -0.63 -15.03 8.50
N THR A 168 0.32 -14.18 8.89
CA THR A 168 0.55 -12.90 8.21
C THR A 168 1.03 -13.06 6.77
N GLN A 169 1.72 -14.14 6.44
CA GLN A 169 2.13 -14.45 5.05
C GLN A 169 0.97 -14.85 4.13
N ARG A 170 -0.21 -15.12 4.67
CA ARG A 170 -1.42 -15.47 3.90
C ARG A 170 -2.33 -14.28 3.63
N PHE A 171 -1.91 -13.07 3.97
CA PHE A 171 -2.68 -11.89 3.60
C PHE A 171 -2.77 -11.78 2.07
N PRO A 172 -3.96 -11.46 1.52
CA PRO A 172 -4.15 -11.39 0.08
C PRO A 172 -3.18 -10.42 -0.59
N GLU A 173 -2.61 -10.82 -1.72
CA GLU A 173 -1.80 -9.94 -2.56
C GLU A 173 -2.64 -8.72 -2.98
N GLY A 174 -2.01 -7.54 -2.94
CA GLY A 174 -2.65 -6.26 -3.30
C GLY A 174 -3.38 -5.56 -2.14
N ILE A 175 -3.56 -6.20 -0.97
CA ILE A 175 -4.06 -5.52 0.23
C ILE A 175 -2.91 -4.92 1.03
N THR A 176 -1.72 -5.53 0.96
CA THR A 176 -0.53 -5.10 1.69
C THR A 176 0.62 -4.83 0.74
N THR A 177 1.53 -3.93 1.14
CA THR A 177 2.83 -3.80 0.49
C THR A 177 3.78 -4.90 0.99
N GLU A 178 4.80 -5.26 0.19
CA GLU A 178 5.85 -6.21 0.60
C GLU A 178 6.48 -5.81 1.94
N LYS A 179 6.66 -4.51 2.16
CA LYS A 179 7.22 -3.94 3.40
C LYS A 179 6.32 -4.18 4.61
N LEU A 180 5.01 -3.98 4.48
CA LEU A 180 4.03 -4.24 5.55
C LEU A 180 3.95 -5.74 5.86
N ASN A 181 3.98 -6.60 4.85
CA ASN A 181 4.03 -8.06 5.05
C ASN A 181 5.27 -8.47 5.83
N LYS A 182 6.44 -7.91 5.50
CA LYS A 182 7.68 -8.15 6.22
C LYS A 182 7.56 -7.73 7.69
N TYR A 183 7.05 -6.52 7.97
CA TYR A 183 6.87 -6.05 9.34
C TYR A 183 5.89 -6.94 10.12
N SER A 184 4.75 -7.30 9.53
CA SER A 184 3.78 -8.20 10.16
C SER A 184 4.40 -9.53 10.55
N TYR A 185 5.22 -10.11 9.66
CA TYR A 185 5.93 -11.36 9.91
C TYR A 185 6.94 -11.23 11.06
N GLU A 186 7.78 -10.18 11.03
CA GLU A 186 8.82 -9.95 12.05
C GLU A 186 8.23 -9.64 13.43
N ILE A 187 7.09 -8.94 13.49
CA ILE A 187 6.40 -8.62 14.73
C ILE A 187 5.81 -9.86 15.38
N CYS A 188 5.32 -10.82 14.58
CA CYS A 188 4.72 -12.05 15.10
C CYS A 188 5.76 -13.12 15.50
N ARG A 189 6.97 -13.07 14.95
CA ARG A 189 8.02 -14.08 15.12
C ARG A 189 8.87 -13.84 16.36
#